data_57f61df702d71a0e089e39759dc2e807
#
_entry.id   57f61df702d71a0e089e39759dc2e807
#
_cell.length_a   1.000
_cell.length_b   1.000
_cell.length_c   1.000
_cell.angle_alpha   90.00
_cell.angle_beta   90.00
_cell.angle_gamma   90.00
#
_symmetry.space_group_name_H-M   'P 1'
#
loop_
_entity.id
_entity.type
_entity.pdbx_description
1 polymer ?
#
loop_
_entity_poly.entity_id
_entity_poly.type
_entity_poly.pdbx_seq_one_letter_code
_entity_poly.pdbx_strand_id
1 'polypeptide(L)'
;MNSINHVLQTADREGYAVPAFNYSDIWELEGIVEAAAEERATVYIASNMRVAETVGLPYLGAMGRTAYEQTGGHIINHLDHSSSVELCKQAVDCGYMSVMIDASMCPLEENIAKTREVVEYAHKYGVVVEAEIGRILGRNVEGTYEGDEYLVQVADAVRMAEETGVDSLAVGIGTAHGFYKEAPRINIQRLVEVNAAVAIPLVLHGGTGVPAETVRACIC
;
A
#
# COMPACT_ATOMS: atom_id res chain seq x y z
N MET A 1 -11.42 11.63 15.95
CA MET A 1 -10.39 11.18 14.98
C MET A 1 -11.09 10.31 13.96
N ASN A 2 -11.01 10.66 12.69
CA ASN A 2 -11.44 9.74 11.65
C ASN A 2 -10.45 8.58 11.63
N SER A 3 -10.92 7.35 11.73
CA SER A 3 -10.04 6.18 11.58
C SER A 3 -9.45 6.17 10.16
N ILE A 4 -8.27 5.60 9.98
CA ILE A 4 -7.62 5.48 8.65
C ILE A 4 -8.55 4.75 7.69
N ASN A 5 -9.25 3.71 8.15
CA ASN A 5 -10.28 3.03 7.36
C ASN A 5 -11.36 3.98 6.84
N HIS A 6 -11.76 4.96 7.65
CA HIS A 6 -12.74 5.97 7.20
C HIS A 6 -12.15 6.86 6.09
N VAL A 7 -10.86 7.22 6.17
CA VAL A 7 -10.18 7.98 5.11
C VAL A 7 -10.17 7.20 3.81
N LEU A 8 -9.73 5.92 3.85
CA LEU A 8 -9.68 5.05 2.68
C LEU A 8 -11.07 4.82 2.05
N GLN A 9 -12.07 4.49 2.87
CA GLN A 9 -13.44 4.29 2.41
C GLN A 9 -14.07 5.58 1.85
N THR A 10 -13.68 6.74 2.37
CA THR A 10 -14.14 8.03 1.85
C THR A 10 -13.51 8.31 0.50
N ALA A 11 -12.20 8.06 0.35
CA ALA A 11 -11.50 8.22 -0.91
C ALA A 11 -12.11 7.35 -2.02
N ASP A 12 -12.35 6.08 -1.71
CA ASP A 12 -12.99 5.12 -2.61
C ASP A 12 -14.39 5.58 -3.03
N ARG A 13 -15.24 5.94 -2.08
CA ARG A 13 -16.61 6.40 -2.34
C ARG A 13 -16.66 7.71 -3.14
N GLU A 14 -15.73 8.62 -2.90
CA GLU A 14 -15.71 9.97 -3.50
C GLU A 14 -14.84 10.03 -4.78
N GLY A 15 -14.21 8.92 -5.17
CA GLY A 15 -13.45 8.79 -6.41
C GLY A 15 -12.15 9.58 -6.43
N TYR A 16 -11.42 9.59 -5.29
CA TYR A 16 -10.05 10.13 -5.24
C TYR A 16 -9.08 9.14 -4.60
N ALA A 17 -7.78 9.30 -4.84
CA ALA A 17 -6.75 8.48 -4.22
C ALA A 17 -6.06 9.22 -3.08
N VAL A 18 -5.68 8.49 -2.03
CA VAL A 18 -4.77 8.96 -0.98
C VAL A 18 -3.35 8.64 -1.41
N PRO A 19 -2.48 9.62 -1.65
CA PRO A 19 -1.14 9.36 -2.14
C PRO A 19 -0.23 8.78 -1.05
N ALA A 20 0.68 7.88 -1.47
CA ALA A 20 1.73 7.32 -0.64
C ALA A 20 3.10 7.71 -1.20
N PHE A 21 3.94 8.29 -0.35
CA PHE A 21 5.29 8.73 -0.71
C PHE A 21 6.32 7.98 0.11
N ASN A 22 7.22 7.25 -0.58
CA ASN A 22 8.37 6.65 0.07
C ASN A 22 9.39 7.73 0.44
N TYR A 23 10.02 7.56 1.59
CA TYR A 23 11.13 8.38 2.04
C TYR A 23 12.29 7.50 2.53
N SER A 24 13.49 8.00 2.38
CA SER A 24 14.73 7.32 2.80
C SER A 24 15.53 8.13 3.81
N ASP A 25 15.25 9.42 3.94
CA ASP A 25 15.92 10.32 4.88
C ASP A 25 14.97 11.38 5.45
N ILE A 26 15.48 12.17 6.39
CA ILE A 26 14.70 13.18 7.10
C ILE A 26 14.30 14.37 6.20
N TRP A 27 15.09 14.68 5.18
CA TRP A 27 14.83 15.84 4.31
C TRP A 27 13.67 15.54 3.36
N GLU A 28 13.63 14.30 2.83
CA GLU A 28 12.49 13.82 2.05
C GLU A 28 11.22 13.81 2.89
N LEU A 29 11.30 13.29 4.13
CA LEU A 29 10.17 13.28 5.05
C LEU A 29 9.65 14.70 5.34
N GLU A 30 10.55 15.64 5.66
CA GLU A 30 10.18 17.03 5.97
C GLU A 30 9.44 17.67 4.80
N GLY A 31 9.95 17.52 3.56
CA GLY A 31 9.29 18.03 2.37
C GLY A 31 7.90 17.45 2.14
N ILE A 32 7.69 16.15 2.39
CA ILE A 32 6.37 15.52 2.30
C ILE A 32 5.42 16.09 3.35
N VAL A 33 5.90 16.23 4.60
CA VAL A 33 5.11 16.77 5.72
C VAL A 33 4.69 18.21 5.49
N GLU A 34 5.62 19.06 5.02
CA GLU A 34 5.33 20.45 4.67
C GLU A 34 4.28 20.55 3.56
N ALA A 35 4.46 19.80 2.46
CA ALA A 35 3.50 19.79 1.35
C ALA A 35 2.11 19.28 1.80
N ALA A 36 2.05 18.23 2.61
CA ALA A 36 0.79 17.73 3.14
C ALA A 36 0.07 18.76 4.01
N ALA A 37 0.82 19.51 4.82
CA ALA A 37 0.28 20.56 5.68
C ALA A 37 -0.23 21.76 4.87
N GLU A 38 0.52 22.23 3.86
CA GLU A 38 0.13 23.32 2.98
C GLU A 38 -1.15 23.00 2.20
N GLU A 39 -1.21 21.80 1.61
CA GLU A 39 -2.35 21.35 0.82
C GLU A 39 -3.53 20.83 1.68
N ARG A 40 -3.35 20.68 2.99
CA ARG A 40 -4.29 20.03 3.92
C ARG A 40 -4.73 18.65 3.42
N ALA A 41 -3.80 17.94 2.84
CA ALA A 41 -4.03 16.64 2.23
C ALA A 41 -3.60 15.52 3.18
N THR A 42 -4.42 14.48 3.29
CA THR A 42 -4.00 13.26 3.97
C THR A 42 -3.10 12.45 3.03
N VAL A 43 -1.91 12.06 3.52
CA VAL A 43 -0.93 11.30 2.75
C VAL A 43 -0.32 10.18 3.59
N TYR A 44 0.09 9.11 2.93
CA TYR A 44 0.95 8.10 3.52
C TYR A 44 2.41 8.51 3.38
N ILE A 45 3.16 8.40 4.47
CA ILE A 45 4.62 8.37 4.45
C ILE A 45 5.06 6.92 4.58
N ALA A 46 5.75 6.41 3.57
CA ALA A 46 6.02 5.00 3.43
C ALA A 46 7.51 4.69 3.61
N SER A 47 7.82 3.74 4.48
CA SER A 47 9.16 3.17 4.62
C SER A 47 9.13 1.70 4.24
N ASN A 48 9.89 1.32 3.22
CA ASN A 48 9.98 -0.07 2.81
C ASN A 48 10.85 -0.89 3.79
N MET A 49 10.80 -2.21 3.65
CA MET A 49 11.52 -3.15 4.51
C MET A 49 13.00 -2.81 4.65
N ARG A 50 13.70 -2.42 3.56
CA ARG A 50 15.11 -2.06 3.60
C ARG A 50 15.39 -0.81 4.45
N VAL A 51 14.55 0.21 4.34
CA VAL A 51 14.66 1.43 5.16
C VAL A 51 14.37 1.08 6.62
N ALA A 52 13.34 0.27 6.87
CA ALA A 52 12.98 -0.18 8.21
C ALA A 52 14.11 -0.96 8.89
N GLU A 53 14.79 -1.85 8.18
CA GLU A 53 15.94 -2.60 8.69
C GLU A 53 17.20 -1.72 8.90
N THR A 54 17.40 -0.71 8.05
CA THR A 54 18.60 0.13 8.09
C THR A 54 18.51 1.22 9.14
N VAL A 55 17.38 1.93 9.21
CA VAL A 55 17.15 3.06 10.14
C VAL A 55 16.65 2.56 11.49
N GLY A 56 15.81 1.54 11.48
CA GLY A 56 15.17 0.94 12.65
C GLY A 56 13.75 1.46 12.91
N LEU A 57 12.84 0.52 13.10
CA LEU A 57 11.42 0.80 13.33
C LEU A 57 11.13 1.78 14.47
N PRO A 58 11.84 1.76 15.62
CA PRO A 58 11.59 2.72 16.70
C PRO A 58 11.80 4.18 16.29
N TYR A 59 12.82 4.46 15.46
CA TYR A 59 13.09 5.81 14.96
C TYR A 59 12.02 6.23 13.94
N LEU A 60 11.73 5.36 12.97
CA LEU A 60 10.73 5.63 11.94
C LEU A 60 9.32 5.79 12.53
N GLY A 61 8.97 4.97 13.53
CA GLY A 61 7.71 5.11 14.27
C GLY A 61 7.62 6.43 15.03
N ALA A 62 8.71 6.88 15.67
CA ALA A 62 8.76 8.17 16.35
C ALA A 62 8.61 9.35 15.36
N MET A 63 9.31 9.28 14.21
CA MET A 63 9.20 10.28 13.14
C MET A 63 7.78 10.36 12.60
N GLY A 64 7.15 9.22 12.34
CA GLY A 64 5.77 9.17 11.86
C GLY A 64 4.76 9.76 12.85
N ARG A 65 4.90 9.47 14.15
CA ARG A 65 4.06 10.10 15.19
C ARG A 65 4.25 11.60 15.25
N THR A 66 5.49 12.08 15.19
CA THR A 66 5.79 13.51 15.19
C THR A 66 5.15 14.19 13.97
N ALA A 67 5.30 13.61 12.79
CA ALA A 67 4.69 14.11 11.56
C ALA A 67 3.14 14.15 11.64
N TYR A 68 2.53 13.11 12.19
CA TYR A 68 1.09 13.06 12.44
C TYR A 68 0.62 14.20 13.36
N GLU A 69 1.31 14.41 14.47
CA GLU A 69 0.98 15.46 15.44
C GLU A 69 1.16 16.86 14.85
N GLN A 70 2.25 17.11 14.12
CA GLN A 70 2.54 18.40 13.49
C GLN A 70 1.53 18.77 12.41
N THR A 71 1.00 17.81 11.67
CA THR A 71 0.03 18.02 10.60
C THR A 71 -1.42 17.99 11.07
N GLY A 72 -1.67 17.78 12.37
CA GLY A 72 -3.03 17.64 12.89
C GLY A 72 -3.75 16.37 12.40
N GLY A 73 -2.99 15.33 12.05
CA GLY A 73 -3.53 14.03 11.67
C GLY A 73 -3.60 13.76 10.17
N HIS A 74 -2.90 14.57 9.37
CA HIS A 74 -2.86 14.38 7.91
C HIS A 74 -1.77 13.40 7.42
N ILE A 75 -0.92 12.91 8.31
CA ILE A 75 0.12 11.94 7.95
C ILE A 75 -0.24 10.54 8.46
N ILE A 76 -0.10 9.54 7.62
CA ILE A 76 -0.26 8.12 7.97
C ILE A 76 1.10 7.44 7.79
N ASN A 77 1.70 6.99 8.89
CA ASN A 77 2.97 6.27 8.83
C ASN A 77 2.73 4.81 8.44
N HIS A 78 3.38 4.35 7.37
CA HIS A 78 3.14 3.06 6.71
C HIS A 78 4.42 2.25 6.51
N LEU A 79 4.38 0.96 6.87
CA LEU A 79 5.39 -0.01 6.47
C LEU A 79 5.00 -0.59 5.10
N ASP A 80 5.86 -0.36 4.11
CA ASP A 80 5.63 -0.67 2.71
C ASP A 80 6.34 -1.97 2.29
N HIS A 81 5.64 -2.86 1.60
CA HIS A 81 6.14 -4.12 1.05
C HIS A 81 6.98 -4.97 2.01
N SER A 82 6.44 -5.32 3.17
CA SER A 82 7.09 -6.28 4.06
C SER A 82 6.70 -7.72 3.71
N SER A 83 7.67 -8.56 3.42
CA SER A 83 7.44 -10.02 3.27
C SER A 83 7.46 -10.78 4.60
N SER A 84 7.73 -10.07 5.72
CA SER A 84 7.88 -10.64 7.05
C SER A 84 6.69 -10.28 7.96
N VAL A 85 5.96 -11.30 8.39
CA VAL A 85 4.90 -11.17 9.41
C VAL A 85 5.45 -10.56 10.69
N GLU A 86 6.62 -10.99 11.12
CA GLU A 86 7.26 -10.50 12.33
C GLU A 86 7.64 -9.02 12.24
N LEU A 87 8.15 -8.57 11.08
CA LEU A 87 8.46 -7.15 10.87
C LEU A 87 7.20 -6.28 10.89
N CYS A 88 6.09 -6.77 10.32
CA CYS A 88 4.80 -6.08 10.41
C CYS A 88 4.35 -5.91 11.87
N LYS A 89 4.44 -6.97 12.69
CA LYS A 89 4.10 -6.90 14.12
C LYS A 89 5.00 -5.93 14.88
N GLN A 90 6.30 -5.96 14.64
CA GLN A 90 7.24 -5.02 15.24
C GLN A 90 6.96 -3.57 14.83
N ALA A 91 6.57 -3.33 13.57
CA ALA A 91 6.16 -1.99 13.13
C ALA A 91 4.92 -1.49 13.88
N VAL A 92 3.91 -2.35 14.06
CA VAL A 92 2.75 -2.05 14.90
C VAL A 92 3.18 -1.65 16.31
N ASP A 93 4.06 -2.44 16.95
CA ASP A 93 4.58 -2.16 18.30
C ASP A 93 5.39 -0.86 18.37
N CYS A 94 6.03 -0.47 17.29
CA CYS A 94 6.77 0.79 17.17
C CYS A 94 5.88 2.00 16.84
N GLY A 95 4.55 1.81 16.69
CA GLY A 95 3.57 2.88 16.51
C GLY A 95 3.37 3.28 15.05
N TYR A 96 3.57 2.36 14.12
CA TYR A 96 3.07 2.51 12.76
C TYR A 96 1.54 2.48 12.78
N MET A 97 0.93 3.23 11.88
CA MET A 97 -0.53 3.37 11.77
C MET A 97 -1.10 2.46 10.69
N SER A 98 -0.23 2.01 9.78
CA SER A 98 -0.55 1.13 8.66
C SER A 98 0.65 0.23 8.37
N VAL A 99 0.39 -1.03 8.02
CA VAL A 99 1.43 -1.97 7.61
C VAL A 99 0.97 -2.77 6.39
N MET A 100 1.88 -3.03 5.45
CA MET A 100 1.64 -3.91 4.32
C MET A 100 2.39 -5.22 4.49
N ILE A 101 1.65 -6.33 4.41
CA ILE A 101 2.21 -7.67 4.24
C ILE A 101 2.17 -8.04 2.75
N ASP A 102 3.35 -8.18 2.15
CA ASP A 102 3.51 -8.61 0.77
C ASP A 102 3.98 -10.05 0.71
N ALA A 103 3.04 -10.96 0.60
CA ALA A 103 3.29 -12.38 0.38
C ALA A 103 2.84 -12.84 -1.03
N SER A 104 2.74 -11.91 -1.98
CA SER A 104 2.29 -12.15 -3.37
C SER A 104 3.15 -13.17 -4.13
N MET A 105 4.41 -13.36 -3.71
CA MET A 105 5.30 -14.37 -4.26
C MET A 105 5.04 -15.78 -3.73
N CYS A 106 4.27 -15.92 -2.65
CA CYS A 106 3.86 -17.21 -2.09
C CYS A 106 2.62 -17.78 -2.82
N PRO A 107 2.35 -19.09 -2.69
CA PRO A 107 1.04 -19.63 -3.06
C PRO A 107 -0.10 -18.90 -2.33
N LEU A 108 -1.28 -18.81 -2.95
CA LEU A 108 -2.43 -18.07 -2.42
C LEU A 108 -2.77 -18.43 -0.97
N GLU A 109 -2.79 -19.72 -0.64
CA GLU A 109 -3.13 -20.21 0.71
C GLU A 109 -2.13 -19.72 1.76
N GLU A 110 -0.85 -19.64 1.41
CA GLU A 110 0.18 -19.11 2.29
C GLU A 110 0.08 -17.58 2.41
N ASN A 111 -0.22 -16.88 1.32
CA ASN A 111 -0.46 -15.44 1.33
C ASN A 111 -1.65 -15.11 2.24
N ILE A 112 -2.79 -15.81 2.08
CA ILE A 112 -3.97 -15.65 2.95
C ILE A 112 -3.62 -15.92 4.42
N ALA A 113 -2.87 -16.97 4.70
CA ALA A 113 -2.50 -17.31 6.08
C ALA A 113 -1.63 -16.23 6.75
N LYS A 114 -0.61 -15.75 6.04
CA LYS A 114 0.28 -14.67 6.52
C LYS A 114 -0.48 -13.35 6.70
N THR A 115 -1.32 -13.00 5.73
CA THR A 115 -2.14 -11.79 5.80
C THR A 115 -3.08 -11.82 7.00
N ARG A 116 -3.79 -12.92 7.20
CA ARG A 116 -4.67 -13.11 8.36
C ARG A 116 -3.93 -12.94 9.68
N GLU A 117 -2.74 -13.53 9.80
CA GLU A 117 -1.91 -13.42 11.02
C GLU A 117 -1.53 -11.97 11.33
N VAL A 118 -1.18 -11.18 10.30
CA VAL A 118 -0.88 -9.75 10.47
C VAL A 118 -2.14 -8.98 10.84
N VAL A 119 -3.26 -9.22 10.15
CA VAL A 119 -4.57 -8.59 10.44
C VAL A 119 -5.01 -8.84 11.87
N GLU A 120 -4.99 -10.11 12.31
CA GLU A 120 -5.36 -10.47 13.68
C GLU A 120 -4.49 -9.79 14.74
N TYR A 121 -3.23 -9.52 14.42
CA TYR A 121 -2.34 -8.78 15.32
C TYR A 121 -2.61 -7.28 15.29
N ALA A 122 -2.55 -6.68 14.12
CA ALA A 122 -2.62 -5.23 13.90
C ALA A 122 -3.96 -4.62 14.37
N HIS A 123 -5.07 -5.29 14.10
CA HIS A 123 -6.41 -4.83 14.49
C HIS A 123 -6.60 -4.69 16.01
N LYS A 124 -5.86 -5.44 16.84
CA LYS A 124 -5.88 -5.27 18.31
C LYS A 124 -5.41 -3.88 18.73
N TYR A 125 -4.60 -3.26 17.92
CA TYR A 125 -4.00 -1.94 18.16
C TYR A 125 -4.63 -0.84 17.29
N GLY A 126 -5.64 -1.17 16.50
CA GLY A 126 -6.30 -0.23 15.58
C GLY A 126 -5.44 0.18 14.39
N VAL A 127 -4.45 -0.63 14.03
CA VAL A 127 -3.57 -0.44 12.87
C VAL A 127 -4.19 -1.11 11.65
N VAL A 128 -4.26 -0.41 10.52
CA VAL A 128 -4.79 -0.93 9.28
C VAL A 128 -3.75 -1.78 8.54
N VAL A 129 -4.24 -2.77 7.80
CA VAL A 129 -3.40 -3.71 7.06
C VAL A 129 -3.71 -3.65 5.59
N GLU A 130 -2.66 -3.59 4.79
CA GLU A 130 -2.66 -3.76 3.35
C GLU A 130 -2.06 -5.12 3.00
N ALA A 131 -2.57 -5.77 1.96
CA ALA A 131 -1.97 -6.97 1.38
C ALA A 131 -1.83 -6.84 -0.13
N GLU A 132 -1.07 -7.74 -0.77
CA GLU A 132 -0.91 -7.78 -2.22
C GLU A 132 -1.43 -9.10 -2.80
N ILE A 133 -2.15 -9.00 -3.93
CA ILE A 133 -2.60 -10.13 -4.73
C ILE A 133 -2.36 -9.88 -6.23
N GLY A 134 -2.01 -10.94 -6.97
CA GLY A 134 -1.28 -10.79 -8.23
C GLY A 134 0.18 -10.47 -7.92
N ARG A 135 0.93 -9.97 -8.87
CA ARG A 135 2.35 -9.62 -8.64
C ARG A 135 2.66 -8.25 -9.21
N ILE A 136 3.19 -7.38 -8.37
CA ILE A 136 3.73 -6.10 -8.76
C ILE A 136 5.24 -6.23 -8.78
N LEU A 137 5.83 -6.16 -9.96
CA LEU A 137 7.22 -6.53 -10.15
C LEU A 137 8.17 -5.44 -9.63
N GLY A 138 9.30 -5.88 -9.09
CA GLY A 138 10.34 -4.99 -8.56
C GLY A 138 11.27 -4.41 -9.63
N ARG A 139 12.21 -3.56 -9.19
CA ARG A 139 13.26 -2.96 -10.04
C ARG A 139 14.07 -4.06 -10.72
N ASN A 140 14.50 -3.82 -11.97
CA ASN A 140 15.37 -4.66 -12.80
C ASN A 140 14.71 -5.88 -13.45
N VAL A 141 13.42 -5.94 -13.55
CA VAL A 141 12.78 -6.93 -14.39
C VAL A 141 12.73 -6.39 -15.81
N GLU A 142 13.50 -7.02 -16.72
CA GLU A 142 13.49 -6.67 -18.15
C GLU A 142 12.32 -7.40 -18.82
N GLY A 143 11.49 -6.65 -19.53
CA GLY A 143 10.41 -7.20 -20.35
C GLY A 143 9.06 -6.52 -20.13
N THR A 144 8.16 -6.75 -21.07
CA THR A 144 6.74 -6.43 -20.92
C THR A 144 6.09 -7.56 -20.13
N TYR A 145 5.35 -7.20 -19.06
CA TYR A 145 4.64 -8.14 -18.19
C TYR A 145 3.31 -8.52 -18.84
N GLU A 146 3.38 -9.24 -19.93
CA GLU A 146 2.20 -9.63 -20.73
C GLU A 146 1.58 -10.97 -20.29
N GLY A 147 2.13 -11.62 -19.27
CA GLY A 147 1.62 -12.90 -18.78
C GLY A 147 0.44 -12.73 -17.80
N ASP A 148 -0.60 -13.52 -17.98
CA ASP A 148 -1.73 -13.60 -17.02
C ASP A 148 -1.29 -14.02 -15.61
N GLU A 149 -0.08 -14.54 -15.48
CA GLU A 149 0.51 -14.99 -14.20
C GLU A 149 0.81 -13.83 -13.21
N TYR A 150 0.91 -12.59 -13.71
CA TYR A 150 1.12 -11.40 -12.88
C TYR A 150 -0.19 -10.69 -12.56
N LEU A 151 -1.21 -10.92 -13.37
CA LEU A 151 -2.51 -10.30 -13.18
C LEU A 151 -3.26 -10.96 -12.03
N VAL A 152 -3.84 -10.12 -11.18
CA VAL A 152 -4.74 -10.58 -10.13
C VAL A 152 -5.90 -11.39 -10.72
N GLN A 153 -6.21 -12.53 -10.13
CA GLN A 153 -7.44 -13.24 -10.44
C GLN A 153 -8.55 -12.73 -9.52
N VAL A 154 -9.71 -12.39 -10.10
CA VAL A 154 -10.83 -11.82 -9.34
C VAL A 154 -11.25 -12.70 -8.17
N ALA A 155 -11.34 -14.02 -8.40
CA ALA A 155 -11.69 -14.97 -7.36
C ALA A 155 -10.69 -15.00 -6.20
N ASP A 156 -9.38 -14.82 -6.49
CA ASP A 156 -8.34 -14.79 -5.48
C ASP A 156 -8.39 -13.49 -4.66
N ALA A 157 -8.71 -12.36 -5.30
CA ALA A 157 -8.91 -11.09 -4.60
C ALA A 157 -10.11 -11.15 -3.63
N VAL A 158 -11.22 -11.75 -4.06
CA VAL A 158 -12.40 -11.97 -3.21
C VAL A 158 -12.03 -12.85 -2.00
N ARG A 159 -11.36 -13.97 -2.23
CA ARG A 159 -10.90 -14.84 -1.14
C ARG A 159 -9.97 -14.12 -0.16
N MET A 160 -8.98 -13.36 -0.70
CA MET A 160 -8.07 -12.57 0.13
C MET A 160 -8.84 -11.62 1.04
N ALA A 161 -9.76 -10.85 0.51
CA ALA A 161 -10.56 -9.89 1.29
C ALA A 161 -11.44 -10.59 2.34
N GLU A 162 -12.19 -11.62 1.95
CA GLU A 162 -13.17 -12.28 2.82
C GLU A 162 -12.51 -13.15 3.90
N GLU A 163 -11.44 -13.88 3.55
CA GLU A 163 -10.80 -14.82 4.46
C GLU A 163 -9.82 -14.17 5.44
N THR A 164 -9.33 -12.96 5.15
CA THR A 164 -8.32 -12.29 5.99
C THR A 164 -8.86 -11.10 6.79
N GLY A 165 -9.89 -10.42 6.26
CA GLY A 165 -10.38 -9.17 6.83
C GLY A 165 -9.39 -8.00 6.66
N VAL A 166 -8.54 -8.06 5.64
CA VAL A 166 -7.60 -6.98 5.28
C VAL A 166 -8.33 -5.69 4.93
N ASP A 167 -7.73 -4.55 5.23
CA ASP A 167 -8.38 -3.22 5.11
C ASP A 167 -8.27 -2.62 3.70
N SER A 168 -7.21 -2.95 2.96
CA SER A 168 -7.00 -2.54 1.56
C SER A 168 -6.18 -3.57 0.81
N LEU A 169 -6.30 -3.58 -0.52
CA LEU A 169 -5.69 -4.61 -1.35
C LEU A 169 -4.94 -4.01 -2.54
N ALA A 170 -3.63 -4.19 -2.55
CA ALA A 170 -2.79 -3.93 -3.71
C ALA A 170 -2.98 -5.03 -4.75
N VAL A 171 -3.19 -4.63 -6.02
CA VAL A 171 -3.58 -5.56 -7.07
C VAL A 171 -2.63 -5.51 -8.26
N GLY A 172 -2.12 -6.66 -8.66
CA GLY A 172 -1.30 -6.81 -9.86
C GLY A 172 -2.15 -6.62 -11.12
N ILE A 173 -1.96 -5.48 -11.78
CA ILE A 173 -2.68 -5.11 -13.02
C ILE A 173 -1.75 -4.72 -14.17
N GLY A 174 -0.46 -5.07 -14.06
CA GLY A 174 0.57 -4.78 -15.06
C GLY A 174 1.46 -3.57 -14.71
N THR A 175 1.38 -3.07 -13.48
CA THR A 175 2.32 -2.09 -12.94
C THR A 175 3.59 -2.75 -12.42
N ALA A 176 4.67 -1.96 -12.30
CA ALA A 176 5.94 -2.38 -11.73
C ALA A 176 6.63 -1.22 -11.01
N HIS A 177 7.46 -1.54 -10.02
CA HIS A 177 8.22 -0.53 -9.28
C HIS A 177 9.41 -0.01 -10.08
N GLY A 178 9.67 1.30 -9.98
CA GLY A 178 10.79 1.97 -10.61
C GLY A 178 10.40 2.67 -11.91
N PHE A 179 11.43 3.06 -12.68
CA PHE A 179 11.20 3.76 -13.95
C PHE A 179 10.90 2.76 -15.07
N TYR A 180 9.83 3.04 -15.79
CA TYR A 180 9.52 2.28 -17.00
C TYR A 180 10.41 2.70 -18.15
N LYS A 181 10.93 1.72 -18.90
CA LYS A 181 11.65 1.96 -20.17
C LYS A 181 10.69 2.30 -21.31
N GLU A 182 9.48 1.74 -21.25
CA GLU A 182 8.37 1.97 -22.18
C GLU A 182 7.09 2.22 -21.37
N ALA A 183 6.08 2.81 -21.98
CA ALA A 183 4.80 3.06 -21.29
C ALA A 183 4.20 1.72 -20.79
N PRO A 184 3.84 1.60 -19.50
CA PRO A 184 3.31 0.36 -18.98
C PRO A 184 1.93 0.05 -19.58
N ARG A 185 1.67 -1.23 -19.81
CA ARG A 185 0.36 -1.72 -20.25
C ARG A 185 -0.45 -2.11 -19.02
N ILE A 186 -1.25 -1.18 -18.53
CA ILE A 186 -2.07 -1.39 -17.33
C ILE A 186 -3.43 -1.96 -17.74
N ASN A 187 -3.84 -3.06 -17.12
CA ASN A 187 -5.11 -3.71 -17.38
C ASN A 187 -6.23 -3.07 -16.56
N ILE A 188 -6.74 -1.94 -17.05
CA ILE A 188 -7.86 -1.21 -16.40
C ILE A 188 -9.12 -2.08 -16.31
N GLN A 189 -9.39 -2.92 -17.31
CA GLN A 189 -10.55 -3.80 -17.28
C GLN A 189 -10.50 -4.77 -16.09
N ARG A 190 -9.32 -5.35 -15.81
CA ARG A 190 -9.13 -6.22 -14.65
C ARG A 190 -9.30 -5.45 -13.33
N LEU A 191 -8.82 -4.19 -13.25
CA LEU A 191 -9.04 -3.34 -12.08
C LEU A 191 -10.53 -3.13 -11.83
N VAL A 192 -11.31 -2.81 -12.86
CA VAL A 192 -12.78 -2.66 -12.78
C VAL A 192 -13.46 -3.95 -12.30
N GLU A 193 -13.04 -5.10 -12.85
CA GLU A 193 -13.58 -6.41 -12.43
C GLU A 193 -13.32 -6.72 -10.95
N VAL A 194 -12.11 -6.44 -10.47
CA VAL A 194 -11.76 -6.64 -9.07
C VAL A 194 -12.51 -5.66 -8.18
N ASN A 195 -12.54 -4.38 -8.55
CA ASN A 195 -13.24 -3.33 -7.79
C ASN A 195 -14.75 -3.64 -7.64
N ALA A 196 -15.36 -4.21 -8.66
CA ALA A 196 -16.76 -4.62 -8.60
C ALA A 196 -17.00 -5.87 -7.71
N ALA A 197 -15.97 -6.66 -7.45
CA ALA A 197 -16.07 -7.93 -6.73
C ALA A 197 -15.67 -7.85 -5.25
N VAL A 198 -14.83 -6.89 -4.86
CA VAL A 198 -14.39 -6.72 -3.47
C VAL A 198 -14.99 -5.45 -2.85
N ALA A 199 -15.24 -5.48 -1.55
CA ALA A 199 -15.86 -4.36 -0.82
C ALA A 199 -14.84 -3.49 -0.06
N ILE A 200 -13.55 -3.67 -0.34
CA ILE A 200 -12.46 -2.93 0.30
C ILE A 200 -11.72 -2.07 -0.72
N PRO A 201 -11.13 -0.93 -0.31
CA PRO A 201 -10.34 -0.07 -1.19
C PRO A 201 -9.19 -0.82 -1.87
N LEU A 202 -8.96 -0.49 -3.14
CA LEU A 202 -7.82 -1.01 -3.90
C LEU A 202 -6.64 -0.04 -3.87
N VAL A 203 -5.43 -0.59 -3.96
CA VAL A 203 -4.19 0.18 -3.95
C VAL A 203 -3.44 -0.04 -5.26
N LEU A 204 -2.95 1.06 -5.84
CA LEU A 204 -2.12 1.07 -7.03
C LEU A 204 -0.66 1.27 -6.62
N HIS A 205 0.16 0.23 -6.71
CA HIS A 205 1.61 0.32 -6.61
C HIS A 205 2.27 0.53 -7.99
N GLY A 206 3.53 0.94 -7.98
CA GLY A 206 4.29 1.15 -9.21
C GLY A 206 3.82 2.35 -10.02
N GLY A 207 3.26 3.38 -9.38
CA GLY A 207 2.72 4.57 -10.06
C GLY A 207 3.76 5.51 -10.66
N THR A 208 5.03 5.42 -10.25
CA THR A 208 6.10 6.30 -10.73
C THR A 208 6.34 6.14 -12.24
N GLY A 209 6.10 7.20 -13.01
CA GLY A 209 6.27 7.19 -14.46
C GLY A 209 5.07 6.67 -15.25
N VAL A 210 3.98 6.31 -14.59
CA VAL A 210 2.69 6.06 -15.27
C VAL A 210 2.11 7.39 -15.74
N PRO A 211 1.61 7.48 -17.00
CA PRO A 211 0.97 8.70 -17.50
C PRO A 211 -0.21 9.14 -16.63
N ALA A 212 -0.35 10.45 -16.42
CA ALA A 212 -1.37 11.01 -15.53
C ALA A 212 -2.81 10.62 -15.93
N GLU A 213 -3.10 10.51 -17.23
CA GLU A 213 -4.37 10.04 -17.72
C GLU A 213 -4.65 8.58 -17.35
N THR A 214 -3.61 7.74 -17.33
CA THR A 214 -3.73 6.33 -16.95
C THR A 214 -3.95 6.21 -15.43
N VAL A 215 -3.20 6.98 -14.62
CA VAL A 215 -3.43 7.05 -13.16
C VAL A 215 -4.87 7.50 -12.87
N ARG A 216 -5.34 8.54 -13.56
CA ARG A 216 -6.73 9.01 -13.42
C ARG A 216 -7.74 7.93 -13.79
N ALA A 217 -7.50 7.16 -14.85
CA ALA A 217 -8.38 6.06 -15.25
C ALA A 217 -8.36 4.89 -14.24
N CYS A 218 -7.34 4.76 -13.41
CA CYS A 218 -7.33 3.79 -12.31
C CYS A 218 -8.14 4.26 -11.10
N ILE A 219 -8.35 5.57 -10.94
CA ILE A 219 -9.05 6.16 -9.78
C ILE A 219 -10.56 6.37 -10.08
N CYS A 220 -10.88 6.76 -11.31
CA CYS A 220 -12.23 7.11 -11.77
C CYS A 220 -12.81 6.06 -12.71
#